data_f7630d72b2a9f952c55a09473294e8ac
#
_entry.id   f7630d72b2a9f952c55a09473294e8ac
#
_cell.length_a   1.000
_cell.length_b   1.000
_cell.length_c   1.000
_cell.angle_alpha   90.00
_cell.angle_beta   90.00
_cell.angle_gamma   90.00
#
_symmetry.space_group_name_H-M   'P 1'
#
loop_
_entity.id
_entity.type
_entity.pdbx_description
1 polymer ?
#
loop_
_entity_poly.entity_id
_entity_poly.type
_entity_poly.pdbx_seq_one_letter_code
_entity_poly.pdbx_strand_id
1 'polypeptide(L)'
;MPARVPSAKLKRAARLLFYRSGARPGVRGWELARALGEDYVEVVKALNSILEVLGLEAVAVDEEGRKLKLEGDLRKALFLVVLKEPPSIEEAKTSGWRIDDLAVLSSSLLYLVARGGSAPRSELLNILKSKFKGPRLTYTFERLIRLGYLEEGEGDTVSIGWRARVEVDLDKLAGFSGVVASP
;
A
#
# COMPACT_ATOMS: atom_id res chain seq x y z
N MET A 1 3.28 -33.59 6.79
CA MET A 1 4.27 -32.70 6.14
C MET A 1 3.51 -31.88 5.09
N PRO A 2 3.59 -30.55 5.07
CA PRO A 2 2.98 -29.80 3.97
C PRO A 2 3.61 -30.23 2.65
N ALA A 3 2.77 -30.47 1.64
CA ALA A 3 3.21 -30.87 0.31
C ALA A 3 4.21 -29.82 -0.21
N ARG A 4 5.41 -30.26 -0.59
CA ARG A 4 6.47 -29.39 -1.07
C ARG A 4 6.01 -28.73 -2.39
N VAL A 5 5.69 -27.45 -2.35
CA VAL A 5 5.27 -26.70 -3.53
C VAL A 5 6.37 -26.77 -4.61
N PRO A 6 6.06 -27.15 -5.85
CA PRO A 6 7.04 -27.25 -6.92
C PRO A 6 7.72 -25.89 -7.17
N SER A 7 9.05 -25.88 -7.32
CA SER A 7 9.84 -24.68 -7.61
C SER A 7 9.33 -23.90 -8.83
N ALA A 8 8.80 -24.59 -9.85
CA ALA A 8 8.20 -23.96 -11.02
C ALA A 8 6.96 -23.08 -10.66
N LYS A 9 6.10 -23.54 -9.74
CA LYS A 9 4.94 -22.77 -9.27
C LYS A 9 5.40 -21.54 -8.48
N LEU A 10 6.41 -21.68 -7.61
CA LEU A 10 6.97 -20.54 -6.84
C LEU A 10 7.56 -19.47 -7.76
N LYS A 11 8.35 -19.88 -8.76
CA LYS A 11 8.90 -18.94 -9.76
C LYS A 11 7.81 -18.24 -10.54
N ARG A 12 6.73 -18.95 -10.90
CA ARG A 12 5.60 -18.38 -11.64
C ARG A 12 4.82 -17.39 -10.77
N ALA A 13 4.57 -17.71 -9.50
CA ALA A 13 3.94 -16.82 -8.53
C ALA A 13 4.75 -15.53 -8.33
N ALA A 14 6.06 -15.64 -8.11
CA ALA A 14 6.94 -14.49 -7.99
C ALA A 14 6.90 -13.58 -9.23
N ARG A 15 6.96 -14.16 -10.44
CA ARG A 15 6.85 -13.38 -11.69
C ARG A 15 5.51 -12.64 -11.81
N LEU A 16 4.40 -13.27 -11.44
CA LEU A 16 3.09 -12.63 -11.46
C LEU A 16 2.98 -11.48 -10.49
N LEU A 17 3.58 -11.60 -9.30
CA LEU A 17 3.53 -10.58 -8.25
C LEU A 17 4.49 -9.41 -8.51
N PHE A 18 5.68 -9.67 -9.07
CA PHE A 18 6.71 -8.64 -9.25
C PHE A 18 6.77 -8.04 -10.65
N TYR A 19 6.48 -8.84 -11.67
CA TYR A 19 6.67 -8.43 -13.07
C TYR A 19 5.33 -8.15 -13.75
N ARG A 20 4.78 -6.97 -13.48
CA ARG A 20 3.56 -6.49 -14.13
C ARG A 20 3.77 -5.13 -14.79
N SER A 21 3.27 -5.01 -16.02
CA SER A 21 3.33 -3.76 -16.80
C SER A 21 2.15 -2.81 -16.54
N GLY A 22 1.24 -3.13 -15.61
CA GLY A 22 0.05 -2.34 -15.33
C GLY A 22 0.32 -1.16 -14.38
N ALA A 23 -0.51 -0.11 -14.47
CA ALA A 23 -0.43 1.07 -13.61
C ALA A 23 -0.74 0.77 -12.12
N ARG A 24 -1.51 -0.29 -11.85
CA ARG A 24 -1.81 -0.73 -10.48
C ARG A 24 -0.91 -1.90 -10.10
N PRO A 25 -0.21 -1.84 -8.96
CA PRO A 25 0.55 -2.97 -8.45
C PRO A 25 -0.39 -4.10 -8.04
N GLY A 26 0.14 -5.33 -8.04
CA GLY A 26 -0.58 -6.49 -7.57
C GLY A 26 -1.27 -7.32 -8.66
N VAL A 27 -1.80 -8.46 -8.27
CA VAL A 27 -2.47 -9.44 -9.13
C VAL A 27 -3.75 -9.93 -8.45
N ARG A 28 -4.84 -10.07 -9.21
CA ARG A 28 -6.09 -10.59 -8.65
C ARG A 28 -5.97 -12.09 -8.34
N GLY A 29 -6.61 -12.54 -7.27
CA GLY A 29 -6.56 -13.96 -6.86
C GLY A 29 -7.06 -14.92 -7.95
N TRP A 30 -8.05 -14.54 -8.77
CA TRP A 30 -8.50 -15.36 -9.90
C TRP A 30 -7.40 -15.52 -10.97
N GLU A 31 -6.52 -14.53 -11.17
CA GLU A 31 -5.38 -14.65 -12.09
C GLU A 31 -4.33 -15.62 -11.54
N LEU A 32 -4.09 -15.57 -10.20
CA LEU A 32 -3.24 -16.54 -9.53
C LEU A 32 -3.81 -17.95 -9.63
N ALA A 33 -5.11 -18.13 -9.36
CA ALA A 33 -5.78 -19.41 -9.48
C ALA A 33 -5.68 -19.97 -10.90
N ARG A 34 -5.92 -19.14 -11.92
CA ARG A 34 -5.78 -19.53 -13.33
C ARG A 34 -4.36 -19.95 -13.70
N ALA A 35 -3.35 -19.28 -13.14
CA ALA A 35 -1.96 -19.52 -13.49
C ALA A 35 -1.30 -20.65 -12.70
N LEU A 36 -1.68 -20.84 -11.43
CA LEU A 36 -1.02 -21.75 -10.48
C LEU A 36 -1.86 -22.97 -10.14
N GLY A 37 -3.18 -22.90 -10.37
CA GLY A 37 -4.17 -23.91 -9.96
C GLY A 37 -4.89 -23.55 -8.68
N GLU A 38 -5.78 -24.40 -8.21
CA GLU A 38 -6.63 -24.15 -7.04
C GLU A 38 -5.82 -24.03 -5.73
N ASP A 39 -4.61 -24.56 -5.70
CA ASP A 39 -3.68 -24.47 -4.58
C ASP A 39 -2.87 -23.16 -4.54
N TYR A 40 -3.28 -22.12 -5.30
CA TYR A 40 -2.56 -20.86 -5.42
C TYR A 40 -2.31 -20.17 -4.07
N VAL A 41 -3.22 -20.26 -3.10
CA VAL A 41 -3.04 -19.70 -1.76
C VAL A 41 -1.88 -20.38 -1.04
N GLU A 42 -1.79 -21.69 -1.11
CA GLU A 42 -0.68 -22.46 -0.52
C GLU A 42 0.66 -22.15 -1.23
N VAL A 43 0.62 -21.90 -2.54
CA VAL A 43 1.80 -21.46 -3.30
C VAL A 43 2.26 -20.09 -2.80
N VAL A 44 1.34 -19.15 -2.54
CA VAL A 44 1.67 -17.83 -1.98
C VAL A 44 2.22 -17.94 -0.55
N LYS A 45 1.63 -18.79 0.31
CA LYS A 45 2.18 -19.05 1.65
C LYS A 45 3.61 -19.60 1.59
N ALA A 46 3.86 -20.56 0.69
CA ALA A 46 5.21 -21.10 0.50
C ALA A 46 6.18 -20.05 -0.06
N LEU A 47 5.71 -19.15 -0.94
CA LEU A 47 6.51 -18.04 -1.42
C LEU A 47 6.84 -17.05 -0.28
N ASN A 48 5.92 -16.80 0.63
CA ASN A 48 6.13 -15.91 1.78
C ASN A 48 7.29 -16.38 2.66
N SER A 49 7.50 -17.68 2.83
CA SER A 49 8.67 -18.20 3.57
C SER A 49 10.01 -17.81 2.92
N ILE A 50 10.02 -17.57 1.61
CA ILE A 50 11.21 -17.11 0.88
C ILE A 50 11.31 -15.58 0.93
N LEU A 51 10.18 -14.89 0.74
CA LEU A 51 10.10 -13.42 0.78
C LEU A 51 10.48 -12.86 2.15
N GLU A 52 10.15 -13.56 3.22
CA GLU A 52 10.49 -13.19 4.59
C GLU A 52 12.00 -13.01 4.80
N VAL A 53 12.82 -13.86 4.19
CA VAL A 53 14.28 -13.74 4.23
C VAL A 53 14.76 -12.44 3.56
N LEU A 54 13.95 -11.89 2.65
CA LEU A 54 14.23 -10.64 1.93
C LEU A 54 13.56 -9.42 2.58
N GLY A 55 12.91 -9.58 3.75
CA GLY A 55 12.15 -8.51 4.40
C GLY A 55 10.86 -8.13 3.65
N LEU A 56 10.33 -9.06 2.82
CA LEU A 56 9.13 -8.86 2.00
C LEU A 56 8.00 -9.79 2.42
N GLU A 57 6.78 -9.41 2.10
CA GLU A 57 5.58 -10.23 2.31
C GLU A 57 4.59 -10.07 1.17
N ALA A 58 4.06 -11.16 0.63
CA ALA A 58 2.90 -11.15 -0.24
C ALA A 58 1.63 -11.17 0.60
N VAL A 59 0.82 -10.12 0.49
CA VAL A 59 -0.44 -9.96 1.20
C VAL A 59 -1.62 -10.02 0.25
N ALA A 60 -2.77 -10.50 0.74
CA ALA A 60 -4.05 -10.38 0.06
C ALA A 60 -4.85 -9.25 0.70
N VAL A 61 -5.48 -8.40 -0.11
CA VAL A 61 -6.30 -7.29 0.39
C VAL A 61 -7.65 -7.24 -0.34
N ASP A 62 -8.67 -6.72 0.34
CA ASP A 62 -9.97 -6.43 -0.27
C ASP A 62 -9.93 -5.11 -1.08
N GLU A 63 -11.10 -4.68 -1.55
CA GLU A 63 -11.23 -3.44 -2.35
C GLU A 63 -10.96 -2.19 -1.53
N GLU A 64 -11.19 -2.24 -0.21
CA GLU A 64 -10.92 -1.16 0.74
C GLU A 64 -9.46 -1.15 1.24
N GLY A 65 -8.63 -2.10 0.83
CA GLY A 65 -7.23 -2.20 1.24
C GLY A 65 -7.01 -2.89 2.59
N ARG A 66 -8.03 -3.57 3.15
CA ARG A 66 -7.89 -4.34 4.40
C ARG A 66 -7.19 -5.66 4.12
N LYS A 67 -6.17 -5.99 4.92
CA LYS A 67 -5.46 -7.26 4.81
C LYS A 67 -6.37 -8.44 5.15
N LEU A 68 -6.39 -9.43 4.29
CA LEU A 68 -7.13 -10.67 4.43
C LEU A 68 -6.19 -11.80 4.88
N LYS A 69 -6.71 -12.74 5.68
CA LYS A 69 -5.99 -13.97 5.96
C LYS A 69 -5.83 -14.78 4.67
N LEU A 70 -4.67 -15.38 4.49
CA LEU A 70 -4.38 -16.25 3.33
C LEU A 70 -5.07 -17.62 3.48
N GLU A 71 -6.40 -17.61 3.53
CA GLU A 71 -7.25 -18.77 3.76
C GLU A 71 -8.54 -18.66 2.95
N GLY A 72 -9.08 -19.80 2.52
CA GLY A 72 -10.34 -19.85 1.79
C GLY A 72 -10.27 -19.32 0.35
N ASP A 73 -11.41 -18.85 -0.16
CA ASP A 73 -11.51 -18.32 -1.52
C ASP A 73 -11.13 -16.83 -1.57
N LEU A 74 -9.96 -16.54 -2.09
CA LEU A 74 -9.40 -15.20 -2.25
C LEU A 74 -9.38 -14.75 -3.72
N ARG A 75 -10.21 -15.31 -4.59
CA ARG A 75 -10.21 -14.98 -6.02
C ARG A 75 -10.50 -13.51 -6.31
N LYS A 76 -11.32 -12.85 -5.48
CA LYS A 76 -11.62 -11.42 -5.61
C LYS A 76 -10.54 -10.52 -5.00
N ALA A 77 -9.74 -11.05 -4.09
CA ALA A 77 -8.69 -10.28 -3.42
C ALA A 77 -7.60 -9.81 -4.40
N LEU A 78 -6.99 -8.69 -4.06
CA LEU A 78 -5.77 -8.22 -4.71
C LEU A 78 -4.56 -8.72 -3.92
N PHE A 79 -3.66 -9.42 -4.58
CA PHE A 79 -2.38 -9.87 -4.01
C PHE A 79 -1.28 -8.93 -4.44
N LEU A 80 -0.47 -8.47 -3.50
CA LEU A 80 0.68 -7.61 -3.76
C LEU A 80 1.80 -7.92 -2.78
N VAL A 81 3.02 -7.51 -3.12
CA VAL A 81 4.18 -7.64 -2.24
C VAL A 81 4.43 -6.29 -1.56
N VAL A 82 4.60 -6.35 -0.25
CA VAL A 82 4.88 -5.19 0.61
C VAL A 82 6.16 -5.44 1.40
N LEU A 83 6.73 -4.38 1.96
CA LEU A 83 7.78 -4.49 2.95
C LEU A 83 7.19 -5.05 4.25
N LYS A 84 7.86 -6.02 4.86
CA LYS A 84 7.47 -6.58 6.16
C LYS A 84 7.86 -5.62 7.30
N GLU A 85 8.96 -4.90 7.12
CA GLU A 85 9.47 -3.93 8.07
C GLU A 85 9.64 -2.56 7.39
N PRO A 86 9.53 -1.45 8.16
CA PRO A 86 9.76 -0.12 7.60
C PRO A 86 11.20 -0.01 7.07
N PRO A 87 11.40 0.55 5.87
CA PRO A 87 12.74 0.77 5.36
C PRO A 87 13.47 1.83 6.17
N SER A 88 14.79 1.74 6.24
CA SER A 88 15.63 2.83 6.74
C SER A 88 15.48 4.08 5.86
N ILE A 89 15.86 5.26 6.39
CA ILE A 89 15.82 6.52 5.62
C ILE A 89 16.71 6.44 4.37
N GLU A 90 17.82 5.73 4.45
CA GLU A 90 18.74 5.54 3.32
C GLU A 90 18.15 4.67 2.22
N GLU A 91 17.49 3.57 2.59
CA GLU A 91 16.77 2.72 1.65
C GLU A 91 15.59 3.46 1.02
N ALA A 92 14.83 4.24 1.81
CA ALA A 92 13.74 5.05 1.30
C ALA A 92 14.21 6.07 0.25
N LYS A 93 15.40 6.68 0.42
CA LYS A 93 16.01 7.58 -0.58
C LYS A 93 16.34 6.88 -1.89
N THR A 94 16.74 5.61 -1.86
CA THR A 94 17.07 4.83 -3.05
C THR A 94 15.83 4.26 -3.78
N SER A 95 14.67 4.26 -3.14
CA SER A 95 13.42 3.73 -3.71
C SER A 95 12.78 4.59 -4.81
N GLY A 96 13.40 5.70 -5.19
CA GLY A 96 12.87 6.65 -6.18
C GLY A 96 11.85 7.65 -5.61
N TRP A 97 11.54 7.58 -4.31
CA TRP A 97 10.77 8.61 -3.63
C TRP A 97 11.66 9.80 -3.25
N ARG A 98 11.16 11.01 -3.48
CA ARG A 98 11.80 12.19 -2.93
C ARG A 98 11.34 12.38 -1.48
N ILE A 99 12.22 12.87 -0.63
CA ILE A 99 11.89 13.17 0.77
C ILE A 99 10.72 14.16 0.87
N ASP A 100 10.67 15.16 -0.01
CA ASP A 100 9.57 16.12 -0.06
C ASP A 100 8.23 15.44 -0.37
N ASP A 101 8.20 14.48 -1.32
CA ASP A 101 6.99 13.73 -1.68
C ASP A 101 6.53 12.84 -0.52
N LEU A 102 7.47 12.22 0.22
CA LEU A 102 7.16 11.45 1.43
C LEU A 102 6.65 12.35 2.57
N ALA A 103 7.20 13.55 2.72
CA ALA A 103 6.75 14.52 3.70
C ALA A 103 5.32 15.01 3.40
N VAL A 104 4.99 15.26 2.12
CA VAL A 104 3.61 15.59 1.69
C VAL A 104 2.67 14.42 1.96
N LEU A 105 3.07 13.19 1.63
CA LEU A 105 2.28 11.98 1.90
C LEU A 105 2.01 11.84 3.41
N SER A 106 3.05 11.87 4.24
CA SER A 106 2.93 11.70 5.69
C SER A 106 2.05 12.77 6.31
N SER A 107 2.22 14.04 5.90
CA SER A 107 1.39 15.15 6.38
C SER A 107 -0.07 15.00 5.97
N SER A 108 -0.33 14.54 4.74
CA SER A 108 -1.68 14.29 4.23
C SER A 108 -2.36 13.17 5.02
N LEU A 109 -1.67 12.04 5.21
CA LEU A 109 -2.21 10.90 5.94
C LEU A 109 -2.45 11.25 7.42
N LEU A 110 -1.51 11.93 8.07
CA LEU A 110 -1.66 12.36 9.46
C LEU A 110 -2.90 13.26 9.64
N TYR A 111 -3.08 14.23 8.74
CA TYR A 111 -4.24 15.11 8.75
C TYR A 111 -5.54 14.33 8.53
N LEU A 112 -5.59 13.44 7.53
CA LEU A 112 -6.78 12.64 7.24
C LEU A 112 -7.11 11.68 8.38
N VAL A 113 -6.13 11.03 8.99
CA VAL A 113 -6.34 10.17 10.17
C VAL A 113 -6.97 10.97 11.31
N ALA A 114 -6.46 12.18 11.61
CA ALA A 114 -7.00 13.06 12.64
C ALA A 114 -8.44 13.53 12.34
N ARG A 115 -8.86 13.51 11.06
CA ARG A 115 -10.21 13.89 10.60
C ARG A 115 -11.14 12.68 10.36
N GLY A 116 -10.78 11.49 10.84
CA GLY A 116 -11.59 10.28 10.67
C GLY A 116 -11.52 9.66 9.28
N GLY A 117 -10.46 9.93 8.53
CA GLY A 117 -10.14 9.27 7.26
C GLY A 117 -10.44 10.07 6.00
N SER A 118 -11.16 11.21 6.11
CA SER A 118 -11.50 12.06 4.95
C SER A 118 -11.60 13.54 5.33
N ALA A 119 -11.41 14.43 4.36
CA ALA A 119 -11.53 15.88 4.54
C ALA A 119 -11.82 16.56 3.19
N PRO A 120 -12.31 17.83 3.20
CA PRO A 120 -12.38 18.64 2.00
C PRO A 120 -11.00 18.82 1.37
N ARG A 121 -10.89 18.61 0.06
CA ARG A 121 -9.62 18.74 -0.70
C ARG A 121 -8.99 20.13 -0.52
N SER A 122 -9.83 21.17 -0.56
CA SER A 122 -9.39 22.55 -0.40
C SER A 122 -8.74 22.77 0.99
N GLU A 123 -9.30 22.20 2.05
CA GLU A 123 -8.77 22.32 3.42
C GLU A 123 -7.41 21.64 3.54
N LEU A 124 -7.29 20.38 3.06
CA LEU A 124 -6.03 19.65 3.06
C LEU A 124 -4.96 20.40 2.26
N LEU A 125 -5.29 20.88 1.05
CA LEU A 125 -4.35 21.62 0.22
C LEU A 125 -3.90 22.93 0.89
N ASN A 126 -4.78 23.65 1.58
CA ASN A 126 -4.41 24.87 2.29
C ASN A 126 -3.40 24.60 3.42
N ILE A 127 -3.60 23.52 4.18
CA ILE A 127 -2.66 23.09 5.21
C ILE A 127 -1.31 22.69 4.60
N LEU A 128 -1.33 21.93 3.52
CA LEU A 128 -0.10 21.52 2.83
C LEU A 128 0.65 22.75 2.28
N LYS A 129 -0.06 23.73 1.66
CA LYS A 129 0.54 24.98 1.16
C LYS A 129 1.18 25.82 2.25
N SER A 130 0.66 25.79 3.46
CA SER A 130 1.26 26.52 4.59
C SER A 130 2.61 25.94 5.02
N LYS A 131 2.82 24.64 4.80
CA LYS A 131 4.04 23.89 5.20
C LYS A 131 5.02 23.70 4.05
N PHE A 132 4.52 23.41 2.87
CA PHE A 132 5.31 23.07 1.68
C PHE A 132 5.18 24.18 0.63
N LYS A 133 6.23 24.98 0.49
CA LYS A 133 6.27 26.08 -0.49
C LYS A 133 6.78 25.58 -1.85
N GLY A 134 6.11 25.96 -2.93
CA GLY A 134 6.58 25.72 -4.28
C GLY A 134 5.55 25.06 -5.21
N PRO A 135 5.76 25.17 -6.52
CA PRO A 135 4.82 24.70 -7.55
C PRO A 135 4.68 23.15 -7.59
N ARG A 136 5.63 22.43 -6.99
CA ARG A 136 5.66 20.97 -7.01
C ARG A 136 4.59 20.32 -6.13
N LEU A 137 4.05 21.02 -5.12
CA LEU A 137 3.06 20.46 -4.20
C LEU A 137 1.85 19.89 -4.94
N THR A 138 1.28 20.65 -5.88
CA THR A 138 0.13 20.21 -6.66
C THR A 138 0.45 18.94 -7.46
N TYR A 139 1.61 18.91 -8.12
CA TYR A 139 2.08 17.70 -8.83
C TYR A 139 2.21 16.48 -7.92
N THR A 140 2.81 16.66 -6.73
CA THR A 140 2.97 15.59 -5.75
C THR A 140 1.61 15.11 -5.26
N PHE A 141 0.69 16.02 -4.94
CA PHE A 141 -0.66 15.67 -4.51
C PHE A 141 -1.42 14.83 -5.55
N GLU A 142 -1.43 15.27 -6.82
CA GLU A 142 -2.03 14.52 -7.93
C GLU A 142 -1.34 13.15 -8.15
N ARG A 143 -0.04 13.10 -7.95
CA ARG A 143 0.72 11.84 -8.01
C ARG A 143 0.28 10.87 -6.92
N LEU A 144 0.05 11.35 -5.69
CA LEU A 144 -0.42 10.51 -4.59
C LEU A 144 -1.80 9.92 -4.86
N ILE A 145 -2.70 10.67 -5.49
CA ILE A 145 -4.02 10.19 -5.94
C ILE A 145 -3.82 9.09 -7.00
N ARG A 146 -3.04 9.37 -8.05
CA ARG A 146 -2.79 8.37 -9.12
C ARG A 146 -2.16 7.09 -8.62
N LEU A 147 -1.32 7.17 -7.60
CA LEU A 147 -0.69 6.00 -6.98
C LEU A 147 -1.61 5.26 -6.01
N GLY A 148 -2.77 5.81 -5.66
CA GLY A 148 -3.74 5.20 -4.75
C GLY A 148 -3.43 5.39 -3.25
N TYR A 149 -2.55 6.32 -2.90
CA TYR A 149 -2.32 6.69 -1.50
C TYR A 149 -3.40 7.64 -0.97
N LEU A 150 -3.94 8.45 -1.86
CA LEU A 150 -5.11 9.29 -1.62
C LEU A 150 -6.19 8.92 -2.63
N GLU A 151 -7.45 9.12 -2.28
CA GLU A 151 -8.61 8.90 -3.15
C GLU A 151 -9.51 10.12 -3.15
N GLU A 152 -10.00 10.50 -4.34
CA GLU A 152 -11.02 11.53 -4.48
C GLU A 152 -12.40 10.92 -4.23
N GLY A 153 -13.19 11.60 -3.41
CA GLY A 153 -14.57 11.24 -3.10
C GLY A 153 -15.56 12.24 -3.68
N GLU A 154 -16.83 12.04 -3.36
CA GLU A 154 -17.89 12.97 -3.76
C GLU A 154 -17.74 14.33 -3.05
N GLY A 155 -18.20 15.40 -3.70
CA GLY A 155 -18.25 16.74 -3.11
C GLY A 155 -16.89 17.38 -2.84
N ASP A 156 -15.90 17.14 -3.72
CA ASP A 156 -14.53 17.67 -3.59
C ASP A 156 -13.83 17.22 -2.28
N THR A 157 -14.11 16.00 -1.84
CA THR A 157 -13.46 15.38 -0.68
C THR A 157 -12.25 14.55 -1.09
N VAL A 158 -11.31 14.39 -0.17
CA VAL A 158 -10.17 13.48 -0.29
C VAL A 158 -10.14 12.56 0.92
N SER A 159 -9.87 11.29 0.68
CA SER A 159 -9.77 10.25 1.70
C SER A 159 -8.46 9.49 1.62
N ILE A 160 -8.19 8.70 2.65
CA ILE A 160 -7.05 7.77 2.68
C ILE A 160 -7.30 6.68 1.63
N GLY A 161 -6.39 6.57 0.66
CA GLY A 161 -6.50 5.61 -0.42
C GLY A 161 -6.16 4.18 0.01
N TRP A 162 -6.60 3.21 -0.81
CA TRP A 162 -6.41 1.77 -0.54
C TRP A 162 -4.95 1.39 -0.33
N ARG A 163 -4.03 2.02 -1.09
CA ARG A 163 -2.61 1.71 -1.02
C ARG A 163 -1.97 2.16 0.31
N ALA A 164 -2.38 3.33 0.81
CA ALA A 164 -1.94 3.80 2.12
C ALA A 164 -2.37 2.83 3.23
N ARG A 165 -3.59 2.28 3.14
CA ARG A 165 -4.10 1.29 4.12
C ARG A 165 -3.29 -0.01 4.13
N VAL A 166 -2.67 -0.36 3.01
CA VAL A 166 -1.86 -1.59 2.88
C VAL A 166 -0.41 -1.38 3.30
N GLU A 167 0.20 -0.26 2.87
CA GLU A 167 1.64 -0.02 2.98
C GLU A 167 2.03 0.81 4.21
N VAL A 168 1.07 1.55 4.82
CA VAL A 168 1.34 2.44 5.94
C VAL A 168 0.65 1.93 7.21
N ASP A 169 1.38 1.94 8.32
CA ASP A 169 0.83 1.65 9.65
C ASP A 169 0.06 2.88 10.15
N LEU A 170 -1.23 2.93 9.79
CA LEU A 170 -2.10 4.06 10.13
C LEU A 170 -2.38 4.15 11.64
N ASP A 171 -2.34 3.04 12.37
CA ASP A 171 -2.56 3.02 13.81
C ASP A 171 -1.38 3.69 14.54
N LYS A 172 -0.15 3.40 14.12
CA LYS A 172 1.02 4.13 14.62
C LYS A 172 0.94 5.61 14.26
N LEU A 173 0.49 5.94 13.05
CA LEU A 173 0.32 7.33 12.63
C LEU A 173 -0.74 8.05 13.48
N ALA A 174 -1.84 7.39 13.83
CA ALA A 174 -2.87 7.91 14.73
C ALA A 174 -2.32 8.20 16.13
N GLY A 175 -1.43 7.37 16.65
CA GLY A 175 -0.74 7.60 17.92
C GLY A 175 0.06 8.91 17.95
N PHE A 176 0.66 9.31 16.84
CA PHE A 176 1.33 10.61 16.72
C PHE A 176 0.36 11.80 16.68
N SER A 177 -0.86 11.63 16.14
CA SER A 177 -1.87 12.70 16.10
C SER A 177 -2.39 13.06 17.50
N GLY A 178 -2.49 12.09 18.42
CA GLY A 178 -2.89 12.31 19.81
C GLY A 178 -1.87 13.14 20.62
N VAL A 179 -0.60 13.09 20.25
CA VAL A 179 0.46 13.88 20.93
C VAL A 179 0.44 15.36 20.47
N VAL A 180 -0.08 15.64 19.28
CA VAL A 180 -0.16 17.01 18.72
C VAL A 180 -1.43 17.77 19.17
N ALA A 181 -2.42 17.06 19.71
CA ALA A 181 -3.70 17.63 20.12
C ALA A 181 -3.78 18.04 21.61
N SER A 182 -2.68 17.98 22.36
CA SER A 182 -2.62 18.54 23.72
C SER A 182 -2.13 19.98 23.65
N PRO A 183 -2.94 20.95 24.12
CA PRO A 183 -2.58 22.36 24.14
C PRO A 183 -1.46 22.67 25.12
#